data_b4ec96e36e09908af01be6aaf7263bba
#
_entry.id   b4ec96e36e09908af01be6aaf7263bba
#
_cell.length_a   1.000
_cell.length_b   1.000
_cell.length_c   1.000
_cell.angle_alpha   90.00
_cell.angle_beta   90.00
_cell.angle_gamma   90.00
#
_symmetry.space_group_name_H-M   'P 1'
#
loop_
_entity.id
_entity.type
_entity.pdbx_description
1 polymer ?
#
loop_
_entity_poly.entity_id
_entity_poly.type
_entity_poly.pdbx_seq_one_letter_code
_entity_poly.pdbx_strand_id
1 'polypeptide(L)'
;DVYDDADQTLAAAHATAAEIAANPPLAVYGIKDVLDQQRTSAVSENLRYVAAWNAAFLPSKDLTEGISATFAKRPPQFTGE
;
A
#
# COMPACT_ATOMS: atom_id res chain seq x y z
N ASP A 1 17.92 -5.36 5.89
CA ASP A 1 18.63 -6.51 6.45
C ASP A 1 19.72 -7.00 5.51
N VAL A 2 20.71 -7.67 6.08
CA VAL A 2 21.83 -8.24 5.34
C VAL A 2 21.72 -9.76 5.43
N TYR A 3 21.88 -10.44 4.28
CA TYR A 3 21.78 -11.89 4.17
C TYR A 3 23.08 -12.49 3.68
N ASP A 4 23.30 -13.77 3.99
CA ASP A 4 24.60 -14.43 3.76
C ASP A 4 24.88 -14.69 2.28
N ASP A 5 23.85 -14.85 1.45
CA ASP A 5 24.03 -15.11 0.03
C ASP A 5 22.90 -14.51 -0.83
N ALA A 6 23.08 -14.57 -2.15
CA ALA A 6 22.13 -14.00 -3.10
C ALA A 6 20.77 -14.72 -3.08
N ASP A 7 20.76 -16.03 -2.86
CA ASP A 7 19.52 -16.81 -2.81
C ASP A 7 18.67 -16.42 -1.60
N GLN A 8 19.29 -16.24 -0.44
CA GLN A 8 18.60 -15.78 0.77
C GLN A 8 18.08 -14.37 0.60
N THR A 9 18.85 -13.48 0.00
CA THR A 9 18.46 -12.10 -0.29
C THR A 9 17.25 -12.09 -1.21
N LEU A 10 17.26 -12.87 -2.28
CA LEU A 10 16.17 -12.95 -3.23
C LEU A 10 14.90 -13.51 -2.58
N ALA A 11 15.03 -14.57 -1.78
CA ALA A 11 13.90 -15.16 -1.07
C ALA A 11 13.25 -14.15 -0.12
N ALA A 12 14.05 -13.39 0.63
CA ALA A 12 13.56 -12.36 1.53
C ALA A 12 12.88 -11.23 0.77
N ALA A 13 13.41 -10.83 -0.39
CA ALA A 13 12.81 -9.81 -1.23
C ALA A 13 11.44 -10.27 -1.76
N HIS A 14 11.32 -11.51 -2.20
CA HIS A 14 10.05 -12.07 -2.64
C HIS A 14 9.02 -12.14 -1.51
N ALA A 15 9.45 -12.52 -0.30
CA ALA A 15 8.57 -12.56 0.86
C ALA A 15 8.03 -11.17 1.21
N THR A 16 8.89 -10.16 1.21
CA THR A 16 8.48 -8.77 1.46
C THR A 16 7.53 -8.28 0.38
N ALA A 17 7.82 -8.57 -0.89
CA ALA A 17 6.95 -8.20 -2.00
C ALA A 17 5.56 -8.85 -1.87
N ALA A 18 5.50 -10.10 -1.45
CA ALA A 18 4.23 -10.79 -1.23
C ALA A 18 3.41 -10.15 -0.09
N GLU A 19 4.07 -9.74 1.00
CA GLU A 19 3.41 -9.00 2.07
C GLU A 19 2.81 -7.68 1.59
N ILE A 20 3.55 -6.92 0.78
CA ILE A 20 3.07 -5.68 0.20
C ILE A 20 1.89 -5.95 -0.74
N ALA A 21 1.99 -6.97 -1.59
CA ALA A 21 0.95 -7.33 -2.54
C ALA A 21 -0.34 -7.82 -1.86
N ALA A 22 -0.28 -8.26 -0.61
CA ALA A 22 -1.45 -8.66 0.16
C ALA A 22 -2.28 -7.48 0.65
N ASN A 23 -1.78 -6.24 0.52
CA ASN A 23 -2.49 -5.03 0.92
C ASN A 23 -3.40 -4.52 -0.21
N PRO A 24 -4.37 -3.62 0.09
CA PRO A 24 -5.24 -3.05 -0.94
C PRO A 24 -4.43 -2.38 -2.05
N PRO A 25 -4.62 -2.76 -3.32
CA PRO A 25 -3.83 -2.18 -4.41
C PRO A 25 -3.89 -0.66 -4.51
N LEU A 26 -5.07 -0.06 -4.32
CA LEU A 26 -5.21 1.40 -4.35
C LEU A 26 -4.38 2.06 -3.26
N ALA A 27 -4.33 1.49 -2.06
CA ALA A 27 -3.53 2.02 -0.96
C ALA A 27 -2.03 1.92 -1.27
N VAL A 28 -1.58 0.79 -1.84
CA VAL A 28 -0.17 0.61 -2.23
C VAL A 28 0.23 1.62 -3.31
N TYR A 29 -0.59 1.79 -4.34
CA TYR A 29 -0.34 2.78 -5.39
C TYR A 29 -0.32 4.20 -4.84
N GLY A 30 -1.24 4.52 -3.92
CA GLY A 30 -1.31 5.84 -3.31
C GLY A 30 -0.11 6.16 -2.46
N ILE A 31 0.36 5.22 -1.65
CA ILE A 31 1.56 5.41 -0.83
C ILE A 31 2.76 5.69 -1.73
N LYS A 32 2.94 4.91 -2.79
CA LYS A 32 4.04 5.12 -3.72
C LYS A 32 3.94 6.48 -4.40
N ASP A 33 2.76 6.86 -4.85
CA ASP A 33 2.52 8.13 -5.53
C ASP A 33 2.82 9.31 -4.59
N VAL A 34 2.36 9.25 -3.35
CA VAL A 34 2.64 10.29 -2.34
C VAL A 34 4.13 10.38 -2.06
N LEU A 35 4.84 9.25 -1.91
CA LEU A 35 6.28 9.26 -1.68
C LEU A 35 7.05 9.85 -2.85
N ASP A 36 6.66 9.53 -4.08
CA ASP A 36 7.29 10.09 -5.28
C ASP A 36 7.05 11.60 -5.37
N GLN A 37 5.83 12.05 -5.06
CA GLN A 37 5.49 13.47 -5.06
C GLN A 37 6.28 14.25 -4.00
N GLN A 38 6.56 13.63 -2.86
CA GLN A 38 7.27 14.25 -1.74
C GLN A 38 8.70 14.66 -2.09
N ARG A 39 9.30 14.02 -3.10
CA ARG A 39 10.68 14.34 -3.52
C ARG A 39 10.83 15.76 -4.07
N THR A 40 9.78 16.29 -4.66
CA THR A 40 9.83 17.57 -5.40
C THR A 40 8.89 18.63 -4.85
N SER A 41 8.10 18.30 -3.83
CA SER A 41 7.06 19.19 -3.30
C SER A 41 7.41 19.72 -1.91
N ALA A 42 6.94 20.94 -1.62
CA ALA A 42 6.94 21.43 -0.24
C ALA A 42 5.95 20.61 0.61
N VAL A 43 6.18 20.60 1.92
CA VAL A 43 5.34 19.83 2.86
C VAL A 43 3.86 20.20 2.73
N SER A 44 3.55 21.50 2.62
CA SER A 44 2.16 21.97 2.50
C SER A 44 1.49 21.46 1.22
N GLU A 45 2.21 21.45 0.09
CA GLU A 45 1.69 20.93 -1.17
C GLU A 45 1.48 19.41 -1.08
N ASN A 46 2.41 18.70 -0.47
CA ASN A 46 2.30 17.26 -0.29
C ASN A 46 1.10 16.89 0.58
N LEU A 47 0.84 17.63 1.66
CA LEU A 47 -0.32 17.39 2.52
C LEU A 47 -1.64 17.62 1.77
N ARG A 48 -1.70 18.63 0.89
CA ARG A 48 -2.86 18.86 0.04
C ARG A 48 -3.08 17.69 -0.92
N TYR A 49 -1.99 17.18 -1.49
CA TYR A 49 -2.04 16.03 -2.39
C TYR A 49 -2.57 14.78 -1.68
N VAL A 50 -2.08 14.50 -0.47
CA VAL A 50 -2.56 13.38 0.35
C VAL A 50 -4.05 13.52 0.65
N ALA A 51 -4.50 14.72 1.02
CA ALA A 51 -5.91 14.96 1.31
C ALA A 51 -6.79 14.73 0.08
N ALA A 52 -6.38 15.22 -1.08
CA ALA A 52 -7.09 15.02 -2.33
C ALA A 52 -7.12 13.55 -2.73
N TRP A 53 -6.01 12.85 -2.59
CA TRP A 53 -5.91 11.42 -2.90
C TRP A 53 -6.85 10.61 -2.02
N ASN A 54 -6.85 10.86 -0.70
CA ASN A 54 -7.74 10.18 0.23
C ASN A 54 -9.21 10.46 -0.07
N ALA A 55 -9.57 11.69 -0.41
CA ALA A 55 -10.94 12.03 -0.77
C ALA A 55 -11.42 11.27 -2.01
N ALA A 56 -10.52 11.04 -2.98
CA ALA A 56 -10.85 10.36 -4.23
C ALA A 56 -10.91 8.84 -4.07
N PHE A 57 -10.01 8.24 -3.29
CA PHE A 57 -9.78 6.79 -3.31
C PHE A 57 -10.07 6.06 -1.99
N LEU A 58 -10.14 6.78 -0.86
CA LEU A 58 -10.44 6.13 0.41
C LEU A 58 -11.80 5.40 0.40
N PRO A 59 -12.90 5.99 -0.13
CA PRO A 59 -14.17 5.26 -0.25
C PRO A 59 -14.09 4.25 -1.41
N SER A 60 -13.52 3.10 -1.15
CA SER A 60 -13.31 2.07 -2.16
C SER A 60 -13.94 0.74 -1.75
N LYS A 61 -14.11 -0.15 -2.72
CA LYS A 61 -14.57 -1.51 -2.45
C LYS A 61 -13.56 -2.27 -1.57
N ASP A 62 -12.28 -2.01 -1.76
CA ASP A 62 -11.23 -2.64 -0.96
C ASP A 62 -11.29 -2.19 0.50
N LEU A 63 -11.64 -0.92 0.77
CA LEU A 63 -11.85 -0.47 2.14
C LEU A 63 -12.99 -1.26 2.80
N THR A 64 -14.12 -1.40 2.10
CA THR A 64 -15.25 -2.19 2.59
C THR A 64 -14.85 -3.66 2.81
N GLU A 65 -14.12 -4.23 1.88
CA GLU A 65 -13.63 -5.61 2.01
C GLU A 65 -12.68 -5.76 3.20
N GLY A 66 -11.75 -4.82 3.40
CA GLY A 66 -10.84 -4.85 4.53
C GLY A 66 -11.57 -4.83 5.87
N ILE A 67 -12.58 -3.97 5.99
CA ILE A 67 -13.41 -3.87 7.19
C ILE A 67 -14.19 -5.18 7.42
N SER A 68 -14.85 -5.69 6.37
CA SER A 68 -15.63 -6.92 6.44
C SER A 68 -14.77 -8.12 6.80
N ALA A 69 -13.59 -8.23 6.19
CA ALA A 69 -12.66 -9.33 6.46
C ALA A 69 -12.15 -9.29 7.90
N THR A 70 -11.89 -8.09 8.44
CA THR A 70 -11.44 -7.91 9.82
C THR A 70 -12.52 -8.39 10.81
N PHE A 71 -13.76 -8.00 10.59
CA PHE A 71 -14.86 -8.45 11.45
C PHE A 71 -15.13 -9.96 11.34
N ALA A 72 -14.97 -10.51 10.15
CA ALA A 72 -15.16 -11.95 9.90
C ALA A 72 -13.95 -12.80 10.29
N LYS A 73 -12.83 -12.16 10.65
CA LYS A 73 -11.57 -12.84 10.99
C LYS A 73 -11.09 -13.75 9.86
N ARG A 74 -11.19 -13.28 8.62
CA ARG A 74 -10.71 -13.97 7.43
C ARG A 74 -9.71 -13.11 6.67
N PRO A 75 -8.86 -13.72 5.83
CA PRO A 75 -8.01 -12.94 4.95
C PRO A 75 -8.85 -12.11 3.97
N PRO A 76 -8.54 -10.83 3.75
CA PRO A 76 -9.25 -10.02 2.78
C PRO A 76 -8.86 -10.39 1.34
N GLN A 77 -9.80 -10.16 0.41
CA GLN A 77 -9.56 -10.32 -1.01
C GLN A 77 -9.74 -8.99 -1.71
N PHE A 78 -8.63 -8.31 -1.96
CA PHE A 78 -8.63 -6.99 -2.56
C PHE A 78 -8.62 -7.09 -4.08
N THR A 79 -9.37 -6.18 -4.73
CA THR A 79 -9.51 -6.15 -6.18
C THR A 79 -8.91 -4.92 -6.83
N GLY A 80 -8.52 -3.91 -6.04
CA GLY A 80 -8.02 -2.64 -6.57
C GLY A 80 -9.13 -1.64 -6.93
N GLU A 81 -10.33 -1.84 -6.42
CA GLU A 81 -11.50 -1.02 -6.72
C GLU A 81 -12.02 -0.23 -5.52
#